data_9f740ab093c2ffca55c6763becba6aa2
#
_entry.id   9f740ab093c2ffca55c6763becba6aa2
#
_cell.length_a   1.000
_cell.length_b   1.000
_cell.length_c   1.000
_cell.angle_alpha   90.00
_cell.angle_beta   90.00
_cell.angle_gamma   90.00
#
_symmetry.space_group_name_H-M   'P 1'
#
loop_
_entity.id
_entity.type
_entity.pdbx_description
1 polymer ?
#
loop_
_entity_poly.entity_id
_entity_poly.type
_entity_poly.pdbx_seq_one_letter_code
_entity_poly.pdbx_strand_id
1 'polypeptide(L)'
;VIIMKKENMAMLCDFYEFTMSNGYFKNGFYKKNVYFDVFFRKVPDNGGFAIMAGLEQAIEYIRELHFEDEDIEYLKSKGIFDEQFLEYLRNFKFSGDVYAIPEGTPIFPNEPVMTIKAPAIEAQLVETFLLLTINHQTLIATKANRIVRAAQGRAVLEFGSRRAQGANAAVDGARAAYIGGCKGTACTLTDELYGVPAGGTMAHSWVQMFNSEYDAFKTYCEMYPDNPTLLVDTYNTLKSGVPNAIKVFKEVLLPQGKTKCAIRLDSGDISYLSKKARKMLDDAGLTECTITASNALDEYLIRDLMMQGAQVDTFGVGERLITSSSSPVFGGVYKLVAVENDGGEIVPKIKVSENTTKITNPHFKKVYRYFDKDSGKAIADELCIYDEVVDDSKPRTIFDPNAVWKTKMLDNYTAKELLVPIFKNGKCVYESPSIEEIATYCREQIDLLWDEVKRFENPHNYYVDLSKKLYDIKALLLNIYEK
;
A
#
# COMPACT_ATOMS: atom_id res chain seq x y z
N VAL A 1 10.59 -19.13 13.50
CA VAL A 1 11.98 -19.14 12.98
C VAL A 1 12.12 -19.94 11.68
N ILE A 2 11.17 -20.82 11.34
CA ILE A 2 11.25 -21.69 10.12
C ILE A 2 10.66 -20.99 8.87
N ILE A 3 9.77 -20.01 9.03
CA ILE A 3 9.06 -19.36 7.92
C ILE A 3 9.96 -18.43 7.09
N MET A 4 11.01 -17.86 7.66
CA MET A 4 11.97 -17.02 6.92
C MET A 4 12.97 -17.77 6.04
N LYS A 5 12.83 -19.10 5.88
CA LYS A 5 13.77 -19.94 5.12
C LYS A 5 13.20 -20.54 3.82
N LYS A 6 11.91 -20.35 3.55
CA LYS A 6 11.35 -20.75 2.26
C LYS A 6 11.37 -19.53 1.36
N GLU A 7 12.35 -19.43 0.49
CA GLU A 7 12.41 -18.43 -0.58
C GLU A 7 11.20 -18.57 -1.52
N ASN A 8 10.67 -19.79 -1.61
CA ASN A 8 9.51 -20.15 -2.41
C ASN A 8 8.23 -20.25 -1.55
N MET A 9 7.24 -19.45 -1.85
CA MET A 9 5.94 -19.38 -1.16
C MET A 9 4.80 -20.12 -1.88
N ALA A 10 5.11 -21.08 -2.74
CA ALA A 10 4.11 -21.82 -3.52
C ALA A 10 3.04 -22.51 -2.66
N MET A 11 3.42 -22.95 -1.45
CA MET A 11 2.50 -23.60 -0.50
C MET A 11 1.69 -22.61 0.36
N LEU A 12 1.93 -21.30 0.24
CA LEU A 12 1.08 -20.27 0.85
C LEU A 12 -0.14 -20.03 -0.04
N CYS A 13 -1.05 -20.96 -0.01
CA CYS A 13 -2.15 -21.13 -0.93
C CYS A 13 -3.35 -21.68 -0.15
N ASP A 14 -4.54 -21.15 -0.36
CA ASP A 14 -5.74 -21.74 0.23
C ASP A 14 -5.96 -23.16 -0.33
N PHE A 15 -6.27 -24.12 0.52
CA PHE A 15 -6.31 -25.52 0.13
C PHE A 15 -7.29 -25.83 -1.01
N TYR A 16 -8.36 -25.04 -1.13
CA TYR A 16 -9.32 -25.20 -2.24
C TYR A 16 -8.68 -24.93 -3.61
N GLU A 17 -7.63 -24.12 -3.68
CA GLU A 17 -6.91 -23.84 -4.92
C GLU A 17 -6.28 -25.12 -5.48
N PHE A 18 -5.70 -25.98 -4.62
CA PHE A 18 -5.20 -27.29 -5.02
C PHE A 18 -6.32 -28.25 -5.40
N THR A 19 -7.41 -28.32 -4.65
CA THR A 19 -8.52 -29.23 -4.97
C THR A 19 -9.22 -28.85 -6.27
N MET A 20 -9.43 -27.55 -6.52
CA MET A 20 -9.94 -27.06 -7.81
C MET A 20 -8.96 -27.33 -8.94
N SER A 21 -7.67 -27.10 -8.74
CA SER A 21 -6.61 -27.32 -9.74
C SER A 21 -6.52 -28.80 -10.15
N ASN A 22 -6.64 -29.74 -9.19
CA ASN A 22 -6.75 -31.17 -9.49
C ASN A 22 -7.98 -31.47 -10.35
N GLY A 23 -9.12 -30.82 -10.07
CA GLY A 23 -10.33 -30.90 -10.90
C GLY A 23 -10.12 -30.34 -12.29
N TYR A 24 -9.48 -29.18 -12.42
CA TYR A 24 -9.13 -28.56 -13.70
C TYR A 24 -8.19 -29.46 -14.51
N PHE A 25 -7.22 -30.10 -13.86
CA PHE A 25 -6.30 -31.05 -14.50
C PHE A 25 -7.04 -32.22 -15.10
N LYS A 26 -7.91 -32.90 -14.31
CA LYS A 26 -8.70 -34.05 -14.75
C LYS A 26 -9.64 -33.76 -15.92
N ASN A 27 -10.15 -32.53 -16.01
CA ASN A 27 -11.07 -32.11 -17.07
C ASN A 27 -10.37 -31.43 -18.25
N GLY A 28 -9.04 -31.42 -18.30
CA GLY A 28 -8.28 -30.82 -19.39
C GLY A 28 -8.27 -29.27 -19.41
N PHE A 29 -8.78 -28.61 -18.37
CA PHE A 29 -8.84 -27.14 -18.30
C PHE A 29 -7.48 -26.48 -18.05
N TYR A 30 -6.49 -27.26 -17.63
CA TYR A 30 -5.11 -26.77 -17.43
C TYR A 30 -4.47 -26.17 -18.69
N LYS A 31 -5.04 -26.43 -19.88
CA LYS A 31 -4.62 -25.85 -21.16
C LYS A 31 -5.41 -24.60 -21.57
N LYS A 32 -6.47 -24.28 -20.81
CA LYS A 32 -7.42 -23.22 -21.15
C LYS A 32 -6.98 -21.94 -20.46
N ASN A 33 -6.74 -20.88 -21.24
CA ASN A 33 -6.47 -19.56 -20.68
C ASN A 33 -7.71 -18.97 -20.03
N VAL A 34 -7.50 -18.38 -18.88
CA VAL A 34 -8.52 -17.69 -18.10
C VAL A 34 -8.01 -16.30 -17.69
N TYR A 35 -8.93 -15.42 -17.35
CA TYR A 35 -8.63 -14.05 -16.94
C TYR A 35 -9.20 -13.80 -15.57
N PHE A 36 -8.35 -13.41 -14.63
CA PHE A 36 -8.73 -13.01 -13.29
C PHE A 36 -8.33 -11.56 -13.04
N ASP A 37 -9.21 -10.83 -12.38
CA ASP A 37 -8.90 -9.48 -11.90
C ASP A 37 -8.74 -9.48 -10.38
N VAL A 38 -7.69 -8.76 -9.92
CA VAL A 38 -7.58 -8.26 -8.56
C VAL A 38 -8.23 -6.88 -8.52
N PHE A 39 -9.19 -6.67 -7.63
CA PHE A 39 -9.83 -5.38 -7.40
C PHE A 39 -10.39 -5.30 -5.99
N PHE A 40 -10.83 -4.12 -5.57
CA PHE A 40 -11.45 -3.90 -4.26
C PHE A 40 -12.76 -3.12 -4.41
N ARG A 41 -13.59 -3.10 -3.35
CA ARG A 41 -14.94 -2.52 -3.41
C ARG A 41 -15.11 -1.27 -2.57
N LYS A 42 -14.24 -1.05 -1.59
CA LYS A 42 -14.35 0.06 -0.65
C LYS A 42 -12.95 0.49 -0.20
N VAL A 43 -12.75 1.80 -0.17
CA VAL A 43 -11.52 2.38 0.39
C VAL A 43 -11.55 2.29 1.93
N PRO A 44 -10.44 1.88 2.58
CA PRO A 44 -10.32 1.91 4.03
C PRO A 44 -10.65 3.29 4.62
N ASP A 45 -11.16 3.32 5.84
CA ASP A 45 -11.53 4.54 6.56
C ASP A 45 -12.52 5.45 5.81
N ASN A 46 -13.31 4.90 4.90
CA ASN A 46 -14.18 5.63 3.97
C ASN A 46 -13.44 6.74 3.21
N GLY A 47 -12.17 6.52 2.88
CA GLY A 47 -11.35 7.45 2.12
C GLY A 47 -11.78 7.57 0.66
N GLY A 48 -11.25 8.56 -0.05
CA GLY A 48 -11.59 8.81 -1.46
C GLY A 48 -10.79 7.95 -2.45
N PHE A 49 -9.64 7.42 -2.04
CA PHE A 49 -8.75 6.59 -2.87
C PHE A 49 -7.88 5.70 -2.00
N ALA A 50 -7.31 4.66 -2.60
CA ALA A 50 -6.23 3.86 -2.03
C ALA A 50 -4.94 4.05 -2.86
N ILE A 51 -3.81 3.55 -2.37
CA ILE A 51 -2.51 3.63 -3.04
C ILE A 51 -2.05 2.23 -3.37
N MET A 52 -1.83 1.94 -4.65
CA MET A 52 -1.31 0.65 -5.10
C MET A 52 0.08 0.40 -4.51
N ALA A 53 0.26 -0.74 -3.85
CA ALA A 53 1.55 -1.19 -3.33
C ALA A 53 1.61 -2.73 -3.23
N GLY A 54 2.83 -3.29 -3.20
CA GLY A 54 3.07 -4.74 -3.13
C GLY A 54 3.35 -5.40 -4.48
N LEU A 55 3.47 -4.63 -5.56
CA LEU A 55 3.72 -5.18 -6.89
C LEU A 55 5.10 -5.83 -6.99
N GLU A 56 6.12 -5.25 -6.38
CA GLU A 56 7.48 -5.80 -6.38
C GLU A 56 7.52 -7.22 -5.79
N GLN A 57 6.92 -7.42 -4.60
CA GLN A 57 6.85 -8.74 -3.95
C GLN A 57 5.97 -9.72 -4.74
N ALA A 58 4.91 -9.24 -5.41
CA ALA A 58 4.10 -10.06 -6.31
C ALA A 58 4.93 -10.52 -7.53
N ILE A 59 5.79 -9.67 -8.08
CA ILE A 59 6.71 -10.01 -9.19
C ILE A 59 7.73 -11.05 -8.74
N GLU A 60 8.36 -10.86 -7.58
CA GLU A 60 9.32 -11.81 -7.01
C GLU A 60 8.68 -13.19 -6.80
N TYR A 61 7.49 -13.22 -6.19
CA TYR A 61 6.74 -14.46 -5.99
C TYR A 61 6.46 -15.20 -7.29
N ILE A 62 5.92 -14.53 -8.32
CA ILE A 62 5.61 -15.18 -9.60
C ILE A 62 6.88 -15.70 -10.29
N ARG A 63 7.98 -14.96 -10.17
CA ARG A 63 9.28 -15.33 -10.76
C ARG A 63 9.85 -16.59 -10.15
N GLU A 64 9.73 -16.73 -8.83
CA GLU A 64 10.30 -17.83 -8.05
C GLU A 64 9.31 -19.00 -7.82
N LEU A 65 8.09 -18.88 -8.34
CA LEU A 65 7.02 -19.85 -8.09
C LEU A 65 7.32 -21.22 -8.69
N HIS A 66 7.57 -22.19 -7.84
CA HIS A 66 7.76 -23.61 -8.15
C HIS A 66 7.42 -24.48 -6.95
N PHE A 67 7.30 -25.79 -7.12
CA PHE A 67 7.05 -26.73 -6.04
C PHE A 67 8.26 -27.61 -5.81
N GLU A 68 8.71 -27.70 -4.55
CA GLU A 68 9.79 -28.59 -4.12
C GLU A 68 9.27 -30.04 -3.98
N ASP A 69 10.19 -31.01 -4.00
CA ASP A 69 9.81 -32.42 -3.81
C ASP A 69 9.10 -32.66 -2.48
N GLU A 70 9.49 -31.97 -1.42
CA GLU A 70 8.83 -32.02 -0.11
C GLU A 70 7.36 -31.52 -0.17
N ASP A 71 7.08 -30.51 -0.98
CA ASP A 71 5.74 -29.99 -1.20
C ASP A 71 4.85 -31.04 -1.88
N ILE A 72 5.41 -31.69 -2.91
CA ILE A 72 4.71 -32.76 -3.64
C ILE A 72 4.43 -33.94 -2.73
N GLU A 73 5.42 -34.40 -1.94
CA GLU A 73 5.23 -35.51 -0.99
C GLU A 73 4.19 -35.15 0.10
N TYR A 74 4.18 -33.89 0.56
CA TYR A 74 3.14 -33.43 1.48
C TYR A 74 1.75 -33.49 0.83
N LEU A 75 1.57 -32.98 -0.38
CA LEU A 75 0.29 -33.03 -1.09
C LEU A 75 -0.14 -34.49 -1.35
N LYS A 76 0.80 -35.34 -1.75
CA LYS A 76 0.57 -36.79 -1.92
C LYS A 76 0.08 -37.48 -0.65
N SER A 77 0.62 -37.09 0.49
CA SER A 77 0.22 -37.64 1.80
C SER A 77 -1.26 -37.38 2.14
N LYS A 78 -1.92 -36.42 1.50
CA LYS A 78 -3.35 -36.15 1.68
C LYS A 78 -4.24 -37.24 1.07
N GLY A 79 -3.74 -38.03 0.12
CA GLY A 79 -4.45 -39.18 -0.49
C GLY A 79 -5.65 -38.77 -1.36
N ILE A 80 -5.78 -37.53 -1.78
CA ILE A 80 -6.92 -37.01 -2.56
C ILE A 80 -6.54 -36.46 -3.92
N PHE A 81 -5.24 -36.26 -4.18
CA PHE A 81 -4.73 -35.71 -5.42
C PHE A 81 -4.32 -36.83 -6.40
N ASP A 82 -4.54 -36.56 -7.68
CA ASP A 82 -4.15 -37.43 -8.76
C ASP A 82 -2.63 -37.45 -8.95
N GLU A 83 -2.01 -38.61 -9.16
CA GLU A 83 -0.57 -38.74 -9.37
C GLU A 83 -0.09 -37.90 -10.58
N GLN A 84 -0.88 -37.82 -11.66
CA GLN A 84 -0.53 -37.04 -12.84
C GLN A 84 -0.61 -35.53 -12.55
N PHE A 85 -1.53 -35.11 -11.69
CA PHE A 85 -1.60 -33.73 -11.24
C PHE A 85 -0.40 -33.37 -10.35
N LEU A 86 0.03 -34.25 -9.46
CA LEU A 86 1.22 -34.06 -8.63
C LEU A 86 2.48 -33.96 -9.50
N GLU A 87 2.59 -34.75 -10.57
CA GLU A 87 3.69 -34.65 -11.54
C GLU A 87 3.63 -33.35 -12.34
N TYR A 88 2.42 -32.86 -12.66
CA TYR A 88 2.24 -31.52 -13.27
C TYR A 88 2.78 -30.43 -12.33
N LEU A 89 2.46 -30.47 -11.03
CA LEU A 89 2.97 -29.51 -10.05
C LEU A 89 4.51 -29.57 -9.90
N ARG A 90 5.12 -30.76 -9.95
CA ARG A 90 6.58 -30.93 -9.89
C ARG A 90 7.29 -30.17 -11.04
N ASN A 91 6.63 -30.09 -12.20
CA ASN A 91 7.14 -29.40 -13.39
C ASN A 91 6.53 -28.01 -13.58
N PHE A 92 5.88 -27.48 -12.54
CA PHE A 92 5.15 -26.21 -12.61
C PHE A 92 6.07 -25.04 -12.95
N LYS A 93 5.63 -24.22 -13.90
CA LYS A 93 6.20 -22.91 -14.21
C LYS A 93 5.08 -21.99 -14.63
N PHE A 94 5.07 -20.78 -14.10
CA PHE A 94 4.14 -19.77 -14.55
C PHE A 94 4.47 -19.35 -15.98
N SER A 95 3.49 -19.45 -16.88
CA SER A 95 3.66 -19.16 -18.31
C SER A 95 2.74 -18.03 -18.81
N GLY A 96 1.94 -17.46 -17.92
CA GLY A 96 0.93 -16.48 -18.24
C GLY A 96 1.43 -15.06 -18.47
N ASP A 97 0.48 -14.18 -18.79
CA ASP A 97 0.66 -12.72 -18.81
C ASP A 97 0.10 -12.12 -17.52
N VAL A 98 0.75 -11.08 -17.03
CA VAL A 98 0.28 -10.27 -15.89
C VAL A 98 0.32 -8.80 -16.30
N TYR A 99 -0.77 -8.10 -15.99
CA TYR A 99 -0.87 -6.66 -16.14
C TYR A 99 -1.19 -6.06 -14.78
N ALA A 100 -0.59 -4.94 -14.41
CA ALA A 100 -0.86 -4.30 -13.13
C ALA A 100 -0.73 -2.78 -13.23
N ILE A 101 -1.40 -2.10 -12.31
CA ILE A 101 -1.20 -0.67 -12.07
C ILE A 101 0.13 -0.51 -11.30
N PRO A 102 1.04 0.39 -11.70
CA PRO A 102 2.30 0.63 -11.00
C PRO A 102 2.10 1.07 -9.55
N GLU A 103 3.04 0.68 -8.67
CA GLU A 103 3.05 1.11 -7.27
C GLU A 103 3.07 2.64 -7.14
N GLY A 104 2.45 3.16 -6.09
CA GLY A 104 2.31 4.59 -5.86
C GLY A 104 1.13 5.24 -6.59
N THR A 105 0.48 4.55 -7.51
CA THR A 105 -0.69 5.08 -8.22
C THR A 105 -1.91 5.11 -7.29
N PRO A 106 -2.66 6.24 -7.20
CA PRO A 106 -3.99 6.24 -6.59
C PRO A 106 -4.94 5.33 -7.35
N ILE A 107 -5.64 4.46 -6.64
CA ILE A 107 -6.57 3.47 -7.18
C ILE A 107 -7.95 3.60 -6.54
N PHE A 108 -8.99 3.19 -7.27
CA PHE A 108 -10.38 3.38 -6.89
C PHE A 108 -11.16 2.07 -6.88
N PRO A 109 -12.30 2.00 -6.14
CA PRO A 109 -13.12 0.79 -6.10
C PRO A 109 -13.61 0.33 -7.48
N ASN A 110 -13.66 -1.00 -7.67
CA ASN A 110 -14.21 -1.71 -8.84
C ASN A 110 -13.38 -1.62 -10.13
N GLU A 111 -12.22 -1.01 -10.11
CA GLU A 111 -11.26 -1.10 -11.21
C GLU A 111 -10.27 -2.25 -10.99
N PRO A 112 -9.87 -2.99 -12.02
CA PRO A 112 -8.82 -3.98 -11.89
C PRO A 112 -7.49 -3.29 -11.60
N VAL A 113 -6.86 -3.64 -10.49
CA VAL A 113 -5.50 -3.17 -10.14
C VAL A 113 -4.43 -4.12 -10.67
N MET A 114 -4.82 -5.37 -10.90
CA MET A 114 -4.00 -6.39 -11.56
C MET A 114 -4.90 -7.35 -12.33
N THR A 115 -4.45 -7.78 -13.50
CA THR A 115 -5.13 -8.82 -14.31
C THR A 115 -4.14 -9.93 -14.62
N ILE A 116 -4.54 -11.16 -14.32
CA ILE A 116 -3.79 -12.39 -14.62
C ILE A 116 -4.47 -13.06 -15.81
N LYS A 117 -3.71 -13.27 -16.90
CA LYS A 117 -4.11 -14.09 -18.05
C LYS A 117 -3.18 -15.30 -18.09
N ALA A 118 -3.66 -16.47 -17.75
CA ALA A 118 -2.84 -17.67 -17.71
C ALA A 118 -3.68 -18.94 -17.88
N PRO A 119 -3.06 -20.11 -18.11
CA PRO A 119 -3.71 -21.40 -17.96
C PRO A 119 -4.40 -21.53 -16.59
N ALA A 120 -5.56 -22.19 -16.55
CA ALA A 120 -6.47 -22.14 -15.40
C ALA A 120 -5.82 -22.52 -14.05
N ILE A 121 -4.92 -23.51 -14.03
CA ILE A 121 -4.23 -23.93 -12.81
C ILE A 121 -3.23 -22.85 -12.37
N GLU A 122 -2.47 -22.29 -13.31
CA GLU A 122 -1.48 -21.24 -13.02
C GLU A 122 -2.16 -19.98 -12.48
N ALA A 123 -3.27 -19.58 -13.10
CA ALA A 123 -4.04 -18.43 -12.63
C ALA A 123 -4.69 -18.68 -11.24
N GLN A 124 -5.06 -19.93 -10.93
CA GLN A 124 -5.68 -20.27 -9.65
C GLN A 124 -4.67 -20.27 -8.50
N LEU A 125 -3.50 -20.84 -8.68
CA LEU A 125 -2.52 -21.08 -7.62
C LEU A 125 -1.78 -19.81 -7.14
N VAL A 126 -1.98 -18.68 -7.79
CA VAL A 126 -1.39 -17.39 -7.38
C VAL A 126 -2.35 -16.51 -6.56
N GLU A 127 -3.61 -16.91 -6.39
CA GLU A 127 -4.67 -16.09 -5.77
C GLU A 127 -4.29 -15.64 -4.35
N THR A 128 -4.01 -16.57 -3.45
CA THR A 128 -3.83 -16.26 -2.02
C THR A 128 -2.62 -15.34 -1.80
N PHE A 129 -1.48 -15.63 -2.41
CA PHE A 129 -0.28 -14.80 -2.22
C PHE A 129 -0.44 -13.40 -2.79
N LEU A 130 -0.99 -13.27 -4.00
CA LEU A 130 -1.23 -11.96 -4.62
C LEU A 130 -2.17 -11.12 -3.77
N LEU A 131 -3.27 -11.71 -3.29
CA LEU A 131 -4.21 -10.99 -2.43
C LEU A 131 -3.59 -10.59 -1.10
N LEU A 132 -2.87 -11.48 -0.44
CA LEU A 132 -2.19 -11.21 0.82
C LEU A 132 -1.25 -10.01 0.68
N THR A 133 -0.42 -10.01 -0.35
CA THR A 133 0.62 -9.01 -0.59
C THR A 133 0.04 -7.65 -0.99
N ILE A 134 -0.82 -7.63 -2.00
CA ILE A 134 -1.45 -6.40 -2.49
C ILE A 134 -2.37 -5.79 -1.43
N ASN A 135 -3.18 -6.60 -0.75
CA ASN A 135 -4.08 -6.12 0.30
C ASN A 135 -3.31 -5.45 1.45
N HIS A 136 -2.29 -6.13 1.98
CA HIS A 136 -1.53 -5.61 3.12
C HIS A 136 -0.79 -4.33 2.76
N GLN A 137 0.02 -4.34 1.71
CA GLN A 137 0.84 -3.17 1.38
C GLN A 137 0.00 -1.97 0.91
N THR A 138 -1.05 -2.21 0.11
CA THR A 138 -2.00 -1.16 -0.29
C THR A 138 -2.71 -0.54 0.91
N LEU A 139 -3.12 -1.36 1.88
CA LEU A 139 -3.73 -0.89 3.13
C LEU A 139 -2.79 0.05 3.88
N ILE A 140 -1.55 -0.38 4.11
CA ILE A 140 -0.58 0.39 4.90
C ILE A 140 -0.10 1.64 4.16
N ALA A 141 0.15 1.58 2.86
CA ALA A 141 0.48 2.77 2.06
C ALA A 141 -0.66 3.81 2.10
N THR A 142 -1.91 3.36 2.00
CA THR A 142 -3.09 4.21 2.09
C THR A 142 -3.21 4.86 3.47
N LYS A 143 -3.04 4.08 4.55
CA LYS A 143 -3.07 4.59 5.93
C LYS A 143 -1.94 5.59 6.19
N ALA A 144 -0.72 5.27 5.77
CA ALA A 144 0.43 6.15 5.89
C ALA A 144 0.18 7.49 5.19
N ASN A 145 -0.37 7.47 3.98
CA ASN A 145 -0.66 8.70 3.24
C ASN A 145 -1.70 9.59 3.93
N ARG A 146 -2.73 9.01 4.55
CA ARG A 146 -3.69 9.79 5.36
C ARG A 146 -2.98 10.50 6.50
N ILE A 147 -2.10 9.80 7.21
CA ILE A 147 -1.31 10.33 8.33
C ILE A 147 -0.35 11.44 7.84
N VAL A 148 0.37 11.21 6.74
CA VAL A 148 1.29 12.18 6.16
C VAL A 148 0.56 13.46 5.74
N ARG A 149 -0.61 13.36 5.11
CA ARG A 149 -1.42 14.54 4.74
C ARG A 149 -1.91 15.32 5.96
N ALA A 150 -2.27 14.61 7.04
CA ALA A 150 -2.67 15.25 8.29
C ALA A 150 -1.53 16.06 8.94
N ALA A 151 -0.28 15.66 8.72
CA ALA A 151 0.91 16.32 9.24
C ALA A 151 1.25 17.66 8.54
N GLN A 152 0.54 18.02 7.46
CA GLN A 152 0.65 19.31 6.78
C GLN A 152 2.10 19.71 6.44
N GLY A 153 2.82 18.80 5.79
CA GLY A 153 4.21 19.02 5.34
C GLY A 153 5.29 18.65 6.37
N ARG A 154 4.91 18.32 7.61
CA ARG A 154 5.86 17.84 8.62
C ARG A 154 6.25 16.40 8.34
N ALA A 155 7.46 16.01 8.75
CA ALA A 155 7.95 14.66 8.57
C ALA A 155 7.13 13.65 9.41
N VAL A 156 6.85 12.50 8.81
CA VAL A 156 6.27 11.34 9.50
C VAL A 156 7.23 10.17 9.37
N LEU A 157 7.56 9.54 10.49
CA LEU A 157 8.38 8.33 10.58
C LEU A 157 7.50 7.16 11.01
N GLU A 158 7.71 6.01 10.37
CA GLU A 158 7.05 4.77 10.74
C GLU A 158 7.76 4.12 11.95
N PHE A 159 7.08 3.99 13.10
CA PHE A 159 7.62 3.45 14.35
C PHE A 159 6.86 2.23 14.87
N GLY A 160 6.22 1.49 13.97
CA GLY A 160 5.25 0.44 14.31
C GLY A 160 5.78 -0.99 14.29
N SER A 161 7.03 -1.28 13.89
CA SER A 161 7.53 -2.64 13.66
C SER A 161 7.16 -3.64 14.75
N ARG A 162 7.34 -3.28 16.03
CA ARG A 162 7.03 -4.16 17.19
C ARG A 162 5.53 -4.37 17.44
N ARG A 163 4.65 -3.73 16.68
CA ARG A 163 3.16 -3.81 16.75
C ARG A 163 2.56 -4.46 15.53
N ALA A 164 3.36 -4.77 14.51
CA ALA A 164 2.89 -5.42 13.29
C ALA A 164 2.45 -6.88 13.55
N GLN A 165 1.59 -7.41 12.70
CA GLN A 165 1.10 -8.78 12.77
C GLN A 165 2.07 -9.78 12.12
N GLY A 166 3.30 -9.82 12.60
CA GLY A 166 4.35 -10.73 12.16
C GLY A 166 5.52 -10.02 11.49
N ALA A 167 6.61 -10.75 11.28
CA ALA A 167 7.87 -10.20 10.79
C ALA A 167 7.73 -9.58 9.39
N ASN A 168 7.10 -10.30 8.47
CA ASN A 168 6.89 -9.80 7.11
C ASN A 168 5.98 -8.56 7.11
N ALA A 169 4.93 -8.54 7.96
CA ALA A 169 4.07 -7.37 8.08
C ALA A 169 4.82 -6.14 8.62
N ALA A 170 5.85 -6.32 9.45
CA ALA A 170 6.70 -5.22 9.89
C ALA A 170 7.55 -4.68 8.75
N VAL A 171 8.19 -5.56 7.99
CA VAL A 171 9.11 -5.20 6.89
C VAL A 171 8.36 -4.60 5.72
N ASP A 172 7.36 -5.32 5.20
CA ASP A 172 6.58 -4.90 4.03
C ASP A 172 5.67 -3.71 4.36
N GLY A 173 5.17 -3.64 5.61
CA GLY A 173 4.40 -2.50 6.09
C GLY A 173 5.23 -1.21 6.18
N ALA A 174 6.48 -1.30 6.64
CA ALA A 174 7.41 -0.15 6.65
C ALA A 174 7.75 0.31 5.23
N ARG A 175 7.97 -0.62 4.28
CA ARG A 175 8.12 -0.33 2.85
C ARG A 175 6.88 0.42 2.30
N ALA A 176 5.71 -0.12 2.54
CA ALA A 176 4.46 0.46 2.10
C ALA A 176 4.21 1.86 2.71
N ALA A 177 4.55 2.06 3.99
CA ALA A 177 4.45 3.36 4.65
C ALA A 177 5.36 4.41 3.99
N TYR A 178 6.54 4.02 3.53
CA TYR A 178 7.44 4.91 2.79
C TYR A 178 6.85 5.30 1.44
N ILE A 179 6.26 4.36 0.70
CA ILE A 179 5.50 4.65 -0.54
C ILE A 179 4.39 5.66 -0.24
N GLY A 180 3.67 5.50 0.88
CA GLY A 180 2.61 6.40 1.34
C GLY A 180 3.09 7.79 1.76
N GLY A 181 4.41 8.03 1.84
CA GLY A 181 5.02 9.34 2.08
C GLY A 181 5.74 9.50 3.42
N CYS A 182 5.84 8.46 4.25
CA CYS A 182 6.71 8.45 5.43
C CYS A 182 8.18 8.68 5.00
N LYS A 183 8.96 9.36 5.83
CA LYS A 183 10.36 9.74 5.53
C LYS A 183 11.38 8.70 5.96
N GLY A 184 10.96 7.66 6.67
CA GLY A 184 11.79 6.58 7.14
C GLY A 184 11.04 5.68 8.11
N THR A 185 11.73 4.67 8.63
CA THR A 185 11.19 3.64 9.51
C THR A 185 12.11 3.36 10.69
N ALA A 186 11.57 2.78 11.76
CA ALA A 186 12.38 2.17 12.82
C ALA A 186 12.80 0.73 12.49
N CYS A 187 12.37 0.15 11.38
CA CYS A 187 12.66 -1.22 10.96
C CYS A 187 13.99 -1.30 10.22
N THR A 188 15.04 -1.71 10.89
CA THR A 188 16.39 -1.84 10.32
C THR A 188 16.42 -2.81 9.12
N LEU A 189 15.67 -3.91 9.19
CA LEU A 189 15.63 -4.89 8.10
C LEU A 189 14.99 -4.32 6.82
N THR A 190 14.05 -3.38 6.95
CA THR A 190 13.45 -2.72 5.78
C THR A 190 14.45 -1.79 5.08
N ASP A 191 15.34 -1.14 5.84
CA ASP A 191 16.45 -0.37 5.26
C ASP A 191 17.41 -1.29 4.51
N GLU A 192 17.84 -2.37 5.14
CA GLU A 192 18.75 -3.35 4.54
C GLU A 192 18.23 -3.94 3.23
N LEU A 193 16.94 -4.28 3.18
CA LEU A 193 16.33 -4.96 2.02
C LEU A 193 15.89 -4.00 0.92
N TYR A 194 15.35 -2.85 1.27
CA TYR A 194 14.66 -1.95 0.33
C TYR A 194 15.22 -0.53 0.28
N GLY A 195 16.21 -0.20 1.12
CA GLY A 195 16.79 1.14 1.17
C GLY A 195 15.86 2.19 1.77
N VAL A 196 14.84 1.79 2.54
CA VAL A 196 14.00 2.74 3.29
C VAL A 196 14.79 3.26 4.48
N PRO A 197 15.08 4.58 4.58
CA PRO A 197 15.98 5.09 5.61
C PRO A 197 15.55 4.69 7.03
N ALA A 198 16.42 3.94 7.73
CA ALA A 198 16.18 3.61 9.12
C ALA A 198 16.57 4.75 10.05
N GLY A 199 15.72 5.04 11.02
CA GLY A 199 15.95 6.06 12.03
C GLY A 199 15.37 5.69 13.37
N GLY A 200 15.98 6.22 14.40
CA GLY A 200 15.54 6.01 15.76
C GLY A 200 16.23 6.98 16.70
N THR A 201 15.76 6.99 17.93
CA THR A 201 16.35 7.83 18.97
C THR A 201 16.81 6.94 20.12
N MET A 202 16.17 7.00 21.25
CA MET A 202 16.40 6.17 22.42
C MET A 202 15.07 5.70 23.02
N ALA A 203 15.11 4.69 23.84
CA ALA A 203 13.99 4.31 24.70
C ALA A 203 14.19 4.88 26.12
N HIS A 204 13.13 4.90 26.93
CA HIS A 204 13.22 5.31 28.34
C HIS A 204 14.25 4.49 29.14
N SER A 205 14.46 3.22 28.80
CA SER A 205 15.46 2.36 29.41
C SER A 205 16.89 2.90 29.28
N TRP A 206 17.24 3.60 28.19
CA TRP A 206 18.53 4.28 28.07
C TRP A 206 18.70 5.30 29.19
N VAL A 207 17.70 6.17 29.40
CA VAL A 207 17.76 7.18 30.45
C VAL A 207 17.86 6.53 31.84
N GLN A 208 17.08 5.47 32.05
CA GLN A 208 17.04 4.75 33.33
C GLN A 208 18.34 3.96 33.68
N MET A 209 19.19 3.67 32.69
CA MET A 209 20.48 3.00 32.92
C MET A 209 21.54 3.90 33.55
N PHE A 210 21.36 5.23 33.50
CA PHE A 210 22.30 6.21 34.04
C PHE A 210 21.88 6.70 35.42
N ASN A 211 22.81 7.22 36.17
CA ASN A 211 22.54 7.77 37.48
C ASN A 211 21.69 9.04 37.46
N SER A 212 21.75 9.76 36.35
CA SER A 212 20.90 10.94 36.11
C SER A 212 20.49 11.05 34.63
N GLU A 213 19.38 11.71 34.41
CA GLU A 213 18.88 12.04 33.07
C GLU A 213 19.90 12.93 32.30
N TYR A 214 20.56 13.85 33.01
CA TYR A 214 21.62 14.67 32.45
C TYR A 214 22.79 13.83 31.92
N ASP A 215 23.29 12.83 32.68
CA ASP A 215 24.38 11.98 32.23
C ASP A 215 23.99 11.12 31.03
N ALA A 216 22.76 10.61 31.00
CA ALA A 216 22.22 9.89 29.84
C ALA A 216 22.21 10.75 28.58
N PHE A 217 21.71 11.99 28.67
CA PHE A 217 21.64 12.91 27.54
C PHE A 217 23.03 13.38 27.10
N LYS A 218 23.91 13.67 28.05
CA LYS A 218 25.29 14.05 27.77
C LYS A 218 26.02 12.96 26.99
N THR A 219 26.00 11.73 27.50
CA THR A 219 26.64 10.59 26.83
C THR A 219 26.07 10.41 25.40
N TYR A 220 24.76 10.53 25.20
CA TYR A 220 24.15 10.37 23.89
C TYR A 220 24.61 11.45 22.92
N CYS A 221 24.67 12.73 23.35
CA CYS A 221 25.15 13.82 22.53
C CYS A 221 26.65 13.74 22.22
N GLU A 222 27.45 13.19 23.12
CA GLU A 222 28.89 12.95 22.89
C GLU A 222 29.10 11.84 21.83
N MET A 223 28.26 10.80 21.83
CA MET A 223 28.33 9.69 20.86
C MET A 223 27.74 10.06 19.47
N TYR A 224 26.67 10.85 19.44
CA TYR A 224 25.94 11.18 18.23
C TYR A 224 25.75 12.70 18.10
N PRO A 225 26.81 13.48 17.89
CA PRO A 225 26.75 14.94 18.01
C PRO A 225 26.07 15.66 16.82
N ASP A 226 25.87 14.98 15.69
CA ASP A 226 25.42 15.64 14.46
C ASP A 226 23.92 16.00 14.44
N ASN A 227 23.08 15.17 15.05
CA ASN A 227 21.65 15.44 15.21
C ASN A 227 21.01 14.57 16.29
N PRO A 228 21.41 14.71 17.57
CA PRO A 228 20.84 13.91 18.65
C PRO A 228 19.39 14.30 18.93
N THR A 229 18.55 13.29 19.15
CA THR A 229 17.17 13.47 19.62
C THR A 229 17.05 12.89 21.03
N LEU A 230 16.75 13.75 22.00
CA LEU A 230 16.67 13.37 23.42
C LEU A 230 15.23 13.14 23.85
N LEU A 231 14.96 11.99 24.47
CA LEU A 231 13.64 11.61 25.00
C LEU A 231 13.45 12.24 26.40
N VAL A 232 12.65 13.31 26.46
CA VAL A 232 12.61 14.22 27.63
C VAL A 232 11.49 13.95 28.63
N ASP A 233 10.71 12.89 28.44
CA ASP A 233 9.52 12.59 29.27
C ASP A 233 9.66 11.31 30.09
N THR A 234 10.91 10.87 30.37
CA THR A 234 11.13 9.70 31.24
C THR A 234 10.66 9.93 32.69
N TYR A 235 10.85 11.12 33.21
CA TYR A 235 10.47 11.48 34.60
C TYR A 235 9.49 12.67 34.61
N ASN A 236 9.97 13.87 34.28
CA ASN A 236 9.16 15.07 34.21
C ASN A 236 9.61 15.97 33.08
N THR A 237 8.78 16.05 32.06
CA THR A 237 9.11 16.75 30.80
C THR A 237 9.55 18.21 31.03
N LEU A 238 8.78 19.00 31.77
CA LEU A 238 9.03 20.45 31.90
C LEU A 238 9.95 20.81 33.07
N LYS A 239 10.02 19.99 34.13
CA LYS A 239 10.84 20.30 35.31
C LYS A 239 12.25 19.68 35.25
N SER A 240 12.42 18.64 34.45
CA SER A 240 13.69 17.87 34.42
C SER A 240 14.14 17.62 32.96
N GLY A 241 13.32 16.98 32.12
CA GLY A 241 13.75 16.54 30.78
C GLY A 241 14.18 17.68 29.87
N VAL A 242 13.30 18.64 29.59
CA VAL A 242 13.63 19.79 28.72
C VAL A 242 14.75 20.63 29.31
N PRO A 243 14.80 20.97 30.65
CA PRO A 243 15.92 21.69 31.23
C PRO A 243 17.26 20.95 31.09
N ASN A 244 17.31 19.63 31.34
CA ASN A 244 18.51 18.84 31.14
C ASN A 244 18.95 18.76 29.67
N ALA A 245 18.02 18.61 28.75
CA ALA A 245 18.30 18.64 27.30
C ALA A 245 18.93 19.98 26.91
N ILE A 246 18.33 21.11 27.30
CA ILE A 246 18.86 22.46 27.04
C ILE A 246 20.30 22.60 27.59
N LYS A 247 20.50 22.14 28.82
CA LYS A 247 21.82 22.20 29.45
C LYS A 247 22.87 21.41 28.66
N VAL A 248 22.54 20.18 28.28
CA VAL A 248 23.45 19.31 27.51
C VAL A 248 23.71 19.89 26.11
N PHE A 249 22.70 20.38 25.41
CA PHE A 249 22.92 20.99 24.09
C PHE A 249 23.89 22.18 24.17
N LYS A 250 23.76 23.04 25.21
CA LYS A 250 24.65 24.16 25.42
C LYS A 250 26.07 23.76 25.83
N GLU A 251 26.22 22.75 26.64
CA GLU A 251 27.51 22.32 27.19
C GLU A 251 28.28 21.38 26.24
N VAL A 252 27.58 20.58 25.41
CA VAL A 252 28.21 19.55 24.60
C VAL A 252 28.20 19.91 23.11
N LEU A 253 27.06 20.34 22.55
CA LEU A 253 26.92 20.54 21.11
C LEU A 253 27.41 21.92 20.65
N LEU A 254 26.93 23.01 21.26
CA LEU A 254 27.29 24.36 20.85
C LEU A 254 28.80 24.63 20.86
N PRO A 255 29.59 24.18 21.85
CA PRO A 255 31.05 24.37 21.81
C PRO A 255 31.73 23.65 20.64
N GLN A 256 31.09 22.62 20.06
CA GLN A 256 31.58 21.91 18.88
C GLN A 256 31.09 22.53 17.57
N GLY A 257 30.36 23.65 17.62
CA GLY A 257 29.72 24.25 16.45
C GLY A 257 28.52 23.44 15.89
N LYS A 258 27.96 22.52 16.68
CA LYS A 258 26.80 21.69 16.30
C LYS A 258 25.52 22.39 16.78
N THR A 259 24.64 22.74 15.85
CA THR A 259 23.37 23.45 16.16
C THR A 259 22.14 22.59 15.97
N LYS A 260 22.25 21.50 15.21
CA LYS A 260 21.15 20.57 14.98
C LYS A 260 20.94 19.68 16.20
N CYS A 261 19.76 19.75 16.77
CA CYS A 261 19.35 18.92 17.91
C CYS A 261 17.83 18.76 17.91
N ALA A 262 17.33 17.78 18.63
CA ALA A 262 15.91 17.53 18.76
C ALA A 262 15.57 17.03 20.16
N ILE A 263 14.32 17.26 20.57
CA ILE A 263 13.71 16.58 21.70
C ILE A 263 12.53 15.73 21.22
N ARG A 264 12.21 14.68 21.98
CA ARG A 264 11.08 13.80 21.71
C ARG A 264 10.12 13.75 22.89
N LEU A 265 8.83 13.93 22.60
CA LEU A 265 7.71 13.81 23.51
C LEU A 265 6.95 12.54 23.17
N ASP A 266 6.84 11.59 24.09
CA ASP A 266 6.21 10.28 23.89
C ASP A 266 4.97 10.09 24.79
N SER A 267 4.66 11.04 25.67
CA SER A 267 3.57 10.95 26.63
C SER A 267 3.00 12.32 27.00
N GLY A 268 1.85 12.30 27.66
CA GLY A 268 1.14 13.51 28.11
C GLY A 268 0.38 14.21 26.97
N ASP A 269 -0.09 15.43 27.23
CA ASP A 269 -0.75 16.25 26.21
C ASP A 269 0.29 16.90 25.29
N ILE A 270 0.38 16.40 24.08
CA ILE A 270 1.40 16.82 23.09
C ILE A 270 1.21 18.30 22.70
N SER A 271 -0.05 18.79 22.57
CA SER A 271 -0.29 20.19 22.22
C SER A 271 0.23 21.12 23.31
N TYR A 272 -0.09 20.85 24.56
CA TYR A 272 0.37 21.64 25.70
C TYR A 272 1.89 21.55 25.88
N LEU A 273 2.43 20.32 25.92
CA LEU A 273 3.86 20.08 26.19
C LEU A 273 4.76 20.66 25.10
N SER A 274 4.40 20.49 23.81
CA SER A 274 5.20 21.01 22.71
C SER A 274 5.28 22.54 22.71
N LYS A 275 4.19 23.24 23.01
CA LYS A 275 4.20 24.72 23.14
C LYS A 275 5.07 25.19 24.29
N LYS A 276 5.01 24.51 25.44
CA LYS A 276 5.85 24.85 26.61
C LYS A 276 7.32 24.55 26.33
N ALA A 277 7.62 23.37 25.77
CA ALA A 277 8.97 22.98 25.43
C ALA A 277 9.57 23.94 24.37
N ARG A 278 8.80 24.30 23.33
CA ARG A 278 9.25 25.26 22.32
C ARG A 278 9.65 26.60 22.95
N LYS A 279 8.78 27.14 23.83
CA LYS A 279 9.09 28.38 24.53
C LYS A 279 10.40 28.27 25.34
N MET A 280 10.59 27.17 26.07
CA MET A 280 11.81 26.96 26.87
C MET A 280 13.06 26.87 26.01
N LEU A 281 12.98 26.20 24.85
CA LEU A 281 14.08 26.09 23.89
C LEU A 281 14.41 27.46 23.29
N ASP A 282 13.39 28.25 22.90
CA ASP A 282 13.56 29.58 22.34
C ASP A 282 14.15 30.56 23.36
N ASP A 283 13.64 30.59 24.60
CA ASP A 283 14.17 31.40 25.70
C ASP A 283 15.65 31.03 26.01
N ALA A 284 16.05 29.77 25.71
CA ALA A 284 17.42 29.32 25.84
C ALA A 284 18.32 29.65 24.62
N GLY A 285 17.76 30.18 23.54
CA GLY A 285 18.47 30.47 22.29
C GLY A 285 18.63 29.26 21.35
N LEU A 286 17.87 28.18 21.56
CA LEU A 286 17.90 26.93 20.77
C LEU A 286 16.74 26.92 19.76
N THR A 287 16.64 27.95 18.96
CA THR A 287 15.52 28.14 17.99
C THR A 287 15.48 27.09 16.89
N GLU A 288 16.64 26.51 16.54
CA GLU A 288 16.78 25.45 15.53
C GLU A 288 16.49 24.04 16.09
N CYS A 289 16.31 23.89 17.39
CA CYS A 289 16.01 22.60 18.01
C CYS A 289 14.61 22.14 17.62
N THR A 290 14.49 20.96 17.02
CA THR A 290 13.20 20.42 16.57
C THR A 290 12.50 19.60 17.66
N ILE A 291 11.18 19.44 17.54
CA ILE A 291 10.34 18.68 18.45
C ILE A 291 9.70 17.52 17.69
N THR A 292 9.99 16.31 18.13
CA THR A 292 9.36 15.08 17.65
C THR A 292 8.27 14.66 18.63
N ALA A 293 7.07 14.34 18.11
CA ALA A 293 6.00 13.72 18.89
C ALA A 293 5.78 12.27 18.48
N SER A 294 5.52 11.41 19.44
CA SER A 294 5.20 10.01 19.23
C SER A 294 4.14 9.53 20.22
N ASN A 295 3.70 8.25 20.11
CA ASN A 295 2.67 7.59 20.91
C ASN A 295 1.23 7.83 20.45
N ALA A 296 0.52 6.75 20.15
CA ALA A 296 -0.91 6.66 19.85
C ALA A 296 -1.44 7.63 18.78
N LEU A 297 -0.58 8.10 17.89
CA LEU A 297 -0.91 9.07 16.84
C LEU A 297 -1.61 8.38 15.66
N ASP A 298 -2.58 9.09 15.09
CA ASP A 298 -3.22 8.80 13.81
C ASP A 298 -3.54 10.12 13.07
N GLU A 299 -4.14 10.02 11.88
CA GLU A 299 -4.47 11.18 11.06
C GLU A 299 -5.43 12.15 11.74
N TYR A 300 -6.34 11.67 12.58
CA TYR A 300 -7.32 12.53 13.27
C TYR A 300 -6.66 13.29 14.41
N LEU A 301 -5.91 12.59 15.26
CA LEU A 301 -5.20 13.24 16.36
C LEU A 301 -4.13 14.21 15.85
N ILE A 302 -3.37 13.85 14.81
CA ILE A 302 -2.39 14.76 14.22
C ILE A 302 -3.07 16.01 13.66
N ARG A 303 -4.18 15.88 12.93
CA ARG A 303 -4.98 17.03 12.46
C ARG A 303 -5.41 17.93 13.61
N ASP A 304 -5.92 17.36 14.69
CA ASP A 304 -6.37 18.12 15.85
C ASP A 304 -5.21 18.83 16.57
N LEU A 305 -4.07 18.15 16.73
CA LEU A 305 -2.85 18.76 17.27
C LEU A 305 -2.42 19.96 16.44
N MET A 306 -2.44 19.84 15.10
CA MET A 306 -2.11 20.94 14.20
C MET A 306 -3.09 22.11 14.33
N MET A 307 -4.40 21.82 14.40
CA MET A 307 -5.43 22.87 14.61
C MET A 307 -5.28 23.57 15.95
N GLN A 308 -4.83 22.89 16.98
CA GLN A 308 -4.52 23.46 18.28
C GLN A 308 -3.20 24.22 18.33
N GLY A 309 -2.45 24.26 17.25
CA GLY A 309 -1.17 24.96 17.16
C GLY A 309 -0.02 24.26 17.89
N ALA A 310 -0.04 22.91 17.98
CA ALA A 310 1.09 22.14 18.51
C ALA A 310 2.39 22.45 17.77
N GLN A 311 3.46 22.63 18.53
CA GLN A 311 4.78 22.98 18.01
C GLN A 311 5.60 21.68 17.79
N VAL A 312 5.20 20.91 16.78
CA VAL A 312 5.82 19.65 16.41
C VAL A 312 6.36 19.72 15.00
N ASP A 313 7.57 19.25 14.79
CA ASP A 313 8.28 19.25 13.51
C ASP A 313 8.26 17.85 12.86
N THR A 314 8.21 16.79 13.68
CA THR A 314 8.25 15.39 13.23
C THR A 314 7.27 14.54 14.05
N PHE A 315 6.55 13.65 13.37
CA PHE A 315 5.67 12.68 14.01
C PHE A 315 6.23 11.26 13.84
N GLY A 316 6.42 10.54 14.95
CA GLY A 316 6.73 9.11 14.97
C GLY A 316 5.44 8.32 15.19
N VAL A 317 4.94 7.64 14.17
CA VAL A 317 3.65 6.95 14.23
C VAL A 317 3.85 5.43 14.18
N GLY A 318 3.34 4.74 15.19
CA GLY A 318 3.59 3.32 15.36
C GLY A 318 2.36 2.45 15.10
N GLU A 319 1.73 1.98 16.19
CA GLU A 319 0.67 0.97 16.17
C GLU A 319 -0.46 1.28 15.19
N ARG A 320 -1.03 2.48 15.26
CA ARG A 320 -2.20 2.83 14.46
C ARG A 320 -1.93 2.93 12.96
N LEU A 321 -0.66 3.15 12.58
CA LEU A 321 -0.22 3.10 11.19
C LEU A 321 -0.03 1.66 10.74
N ILE A 322 0.89 0.91 11.39
CA ILE A 322 1.34 -0.41 10.92
C ILE A 322 0.23 -1.48 10.97
N THR A 323 -0.78 -1.30 11.80
CA THR A 323 -1.95 -2.18 11.89
C THR A 323 -3.17 -1.65 11.15
N SER A 324 -3.12 -0.40 10.65
CA SER A 324 -4.30 0.32 10.14
C SER A 324 -5.51 0.15 11.06
N SER A 325 -5.32 0.41 12.36
CA SER A 325 -6.20 -0.05 13.45
C SER A 325 -7.67 0.36 13.31
N SER A 326 -7.97 1.46 12.64
CA SER A 326 -9.34 1.94 12.37
C SER A 326 -10.05 1.14 11.26
N SER A 327 -9.27 0.57 10.32
CA SER A 327 -9.79 -0.24 9.21
C SER A 327 -8.72 -1.29 8.84
N PRO A 328 -8.60 -2.40 9.61
CA PRO A 328 -7.44 -3.29 9.56
C PRO A 328 -7.44 -4.26 8.36
N VAL A 329 -8.45 -4.19 7.51
CA VAL A 329 -8.60 -5.10 6.36
C VAL A 329 -8.79 -4.30 5.08
N PHE A 330 -7.93 -4.57 4.09
CA PHE A 330 -8.17 -4.16 2.71
C PHE A 330 -8.96 -5.26 2.01
N GLY A 331 -10.16 -4.97 1.58
CA GLY A 331 -11.09 -5.95 1.05
C GLY A 331 -10.88 -6.28 -0.43
N GLY A 332 -9.64 -6.44 -0.87
CA GLY A 332 -9.33 -6.88 -2.23
C GLY A 332 -9.79 -8.29 -2.51
N VAL A 333 -10.18 -8.56 -3.75
CA VAL A 333 -10.69 -9.85 -4.21
C VAL A 333 -10.07 -10.23 -5.54
N TYR A 334 -10.04 -11.54 -5.81
CA TYR A 334 -9.56 -12.16 -7.04
C TYR A 334 -10.72 -12.85 -7.73
N LYS A 335 -11.10 -12.44 -8.94
CA LYS A 335 -12.33 -12.95 -9.57
C LYS A 335 -12.13 -13.26 -11.05
N LEU A 336 -12.63 -14.44 -11.46
CA LEU A 336 -12.71 -14.84 -12.85
C LEU A 336 -13.63 -13.88 -13.62
N VAL A 337 -13.12 -13.30 -14.71
CA VAL A 337 -13.84 -12.32 -15.54
C VAL A 337 -13.98 -12.74 -17.01
N ALA A 338 -13.15 -13.67 -17.46
CA ALA A 338 -13.27 -14.28 -18.80
C ALA A 338 -12.54 -15.62 -18.88
N VAL A 339 -12.87 -16.41 -19.90
CA VAL A 339 -12.16 -17.62 -20.32
C VAL A 339 -11.97 -17.58 -21.84
N GLU A 340 -10.92 -18.22 -22.35
CA GLU A 340 -10.79 -18.44 -23.78
C GLU A 340 -11.53 -19.72 -24.19
N ASN A 341 -12.31 -19.67 -25.26
CA ASN A 341 -12.88 -20.88 -25.87
C ASN A 341 -11.82 -21.62 -26.71
N ASP A 342 -12.16 -22.78 -27.26
CA ASP A 342 -11.23 -23.60 -28.05
C ASP A 342 -10.77 -22.92 -29.36
N GLY A 343 -11.48 -21.86 -29.79
CA GLY A 343 -11.09 -21.00 -30.94
C GLY A 343 -10.20 -19.82 -30.54
N GLY A 344 -9.84 -19.66 -29.24
CA GLY A 344 -9.06 -18.53 -28.75
C GLY A 344 -9.86 -17.24 -28.54
N GLU A 345 -11.19 -17.28 -28.65
CA GLU A 345 -12.03 -16.11 -28.40
C GLU A 345 -12.27 -15.91 -26.91
N ILE A 346 -12.26 -14.66 -26.46
CA ILE A 346 -12.51 -14.29 -25.07
C ILE A 346 -14.01 -14.33 -24.78
N VAL A 347 -14.41 -15.26 -23.94
CA VAL A 347 -15.78 -15.42 -23.46
C VAL A 347 -15.92 -14.76 -22.09
N PRO A 348 -16.65 -13.65 -21.96
CA PRO A 348 -16.79 -12.96 -20.69
C PRO A 348 -17.54 -13.82 -19.67
N LYS A 349 -17.12 -13.70 -18.39
CA LYS A 349 -17.73 -14.36 -17.23
C LYS A 349 -18.13 -13.33 -16.20
N ILE A 350 -19.29 -13.54 -15.59
CA ILE A 350 -19.82 -12.66 -14.55
C ILE A 350 -20.28 -13.47 -13.34
N LYS A 351 -19.97 -12.98 -12.15
CA LYS A 351 -20.60 -13.44 -10.92
C LYS A 351 -21.82 -12.58 -10.65
N VAL A 352 -23.01 -13.16 -10.73
CA VAL A 352 -24.25 -12.54 -10.28
C VAL A 352 -24.43 -12.83 -8.79
N SER A 353 -24.91 -11.87 -8.03
CA SER A 353 -25.10 -11.97 -6.59
C SER A 353 -26.30 -11.14 -6.18
N GLU A 354 -27.08 -11.63 -5.20
CA GLU A 354 -28.16 -10.85 -4.57
C GLU A 354 -27.67 -9.50 -4.01
N ASN A 355 -26.42 -9.46 -3.55
CA ASN A 355 -25.76 -8.21 -3.21
C ASN A 355 -25.14 -7.59 -4.48
N THR A 356 -25.77 -6.56 -5.01
CA THR A 356 -25.36 -5.85 -6.24
C THR A 356 -23.92 -5.35 -6.20
N THR A 357 -23.38 -5.00 -5.01
CA THR A 357 -21.98 -4.57 -4.84
C THR A 357 -20.98 -5.69 -5.08
N LYS A 358 -21.42 -6.96 -5.14
CA LYS A 358 -20.59 -8.14 -5.42
C LYS A 358 -20.61 -8.57 -6.88
N ILE A 359 -21.41 -7.92 -7.73
CA ILE A 359 -21.45 -8.17 -9.17
C ILE A 359 -20.14 -7.68 -9.78
N THR A 360 -19.47 -8.57 -10.56
CA THR A 360 -18.18 -8.26 -11.18
C THR A 360 -18.34 -7.53 -12.51
N ASN A 361 -17.31 -6.80 -12.93
CA ASN A 361 -17.19 -6.30 -14.30
C ASN A 361 -16.56 -7.40 -15.16
N PRO A 362 -17.28 -7.95 -16.17
CA PRO A 362 -16.79 -9.07 -16.98
C PRO A 362 -15.75 -8.63 -18.00
N HIS A 363 -15.17 -9.61 -18.70
CA HIS A 363 -14.26 -9.44 -19.82
C HIS A 363 -12.81 -9.10 -19.42
N PHE A 364 -11.87 -9.26 -20.36
CA PHE A 364 -10.53 -8.72 -20.25
C PHE A 364 -10.57 -7.22 -20.53
N LYS A 365 -10.00 -6.41 -19.62
CA LYS A 365 -10.20 -4.97 -19.58
C LYS A 365 -8.91 -4.18 -19.55
N LYS A 366 -9.01 -2.91 -19.95
CA LYS A 366 -8.06 -1.84 -19.70
C LYS A 366 -8.71 -0.81 -18.78
N VAL A 367 -7.87 -0.05 -18.08
CA VAL A 367 -8.29 1.11 -17.29
C VAL A 367 -7.64 2.35 -17.89
N TYR A 368 -8.44 3.29 -18.34
CA TYR A 368 -7.98 4.60 -18.81
C TYR A 368 -8.27 5.65 -17.76
N ARG A 369 -7.26 6.41 -17.34
CA ARG A 369 -7.44 7.62 -16.56
C ARG A 369 -7.39 8.84 -17.46
N TYR A 370 -8.38 9.71 -17.30
CA TYR A 370 -8.51 10.95 -18.04
C TYR A 370 -8.02 12.12 -17.21
N PHE A 371 -7.23 13.00 -17.84
CA PHE A 371 -6.71 14.21 -17.22
C PHE A 371 -7.17 15.42 -18.01
N ASP A 372 -7.63 16.43 -17.30
CA ASP A 372 -7.94 17.73 -17.87
C ASP A 372 -6.66 18.43 -18.36
N LYS A 373 -6.61 18.86 -19.60
CA LYS A 373 -5.38 19.46 -20.19
C LYS A 373 -5.03 20.82 -19.59
N ASP A 374 -6.02 21.58 -19.10
CA ASP A 374 -5.77 22.91 -18.56
C ASP A 374 -5.23 22.87 -17.13
N SER A 375 -5.82 22.03 -16.28
CA SER A 375 -5.44 21.90 -14.86
C SER A 375 -4.45 20.75 -14.58
N GLY A 376 -4.31 19.80 -15.49
CA GLY A 376 -3.56 18.56 -15.28
C GLY A 376 -4.20 17.58 -14.31
N LYS A 377 -5.40 17.89 -13.79
CA LYS A 377 -6.07 17.07 -12.76
C LYS A 377 -6.77 15.87 -13.36
N ALA A 378 -6.77 14.77 -12.62
CA ALA A 378 -7.51 13.55 -12.98
C ALA A 378 -9.02 13.80 -12.92
N ILE A 379 -9.74 13.42 -13.98
CA ILE A 379 -11.18 13.67 -14.13
C ILE A 379 -11.97 12.44 -13.68
N ALA A 380 -11.63 11.28 -14.25
CA ALA A 380 -12.33 10.00 -14.08
C ALA A 380 -11.46 8.86 -14.61
N ASP A 381 -11.79 7.63 -14.20
CA ASP A 381 -11.28 6.42 -14.82
C ASP A 381 -12.40 5.73 -15.61
N GLU A 382 -12.07 5.09 -16.71
CA GLU A 382 -13.01 4.33 -17.52
C GLU A 382 -12.47 2.92 -17.78
N LEU A 383 -13.27 1.92 -17.47
CA LEU A 383 -12.99 0.54 -17.81
C LEU A 383 -13.47 0.27 -19.24
N CYS A 384 -12.53 -0.08 -20.11
CA CYS A 384 -12.79 -0.46 -21.49
C CYS A 384 -12.50 -1.95 -21.70
N ILE A 385 -13.13 -2.61 -22.67
CA ILE A 385 -12.65 -3.92 -23.09
C ILE A 385 -11.26 -3.78 -23.74
N TYR A 386 -10.45 -4.84 -23.68
CA TYR A 386 -9.02 -4.76 -23.98
C TYR A 386 -8.67 -4.31 -25.41
N ASP A 387 -9.57 -4.50 -26.38
CA ASP A 387 -9.40 -4.10 -27.78
C ASP A 387 -9.83 -2.66 -28.07
N GLU A 388 -10.46 -1.98 -27.10
CA GLU A 388 -10.78 -0.57 -27.24
C GLU A 388 -9.53 0.29 -27.11
N VAL A 389 -9.42 1.27 -28.01
CA VAL A 389 -8.39 2.30 -27.97
C VAL A 389 -9.06 3.65 -27.82
N VAL A 390 -8.64 4.40 -26.81
CA VAL A 390 -9.11 5.76 -26.58
C VAL A 390 -8.28 6.72 -27.44
N ASP A 391 -8.97 7.48 -28.30
CA ASP A 391 -8.37 8.56 -29.11
C ASP A 391 -8.69 9.89 -28.43
N ASP A 392 -7.73 10.42 -27.67
CA ASP A 392 -7.87 11.67 -26.89
C ASP A 392 -7.79 12.95 -27.73
N SER A 393 -7.69 12.80 -29.05
CA SER A 393 -7.90 13.90 -29.99
C SER A 393 -9.38 14.17 -30.33
N LYS A 394 -10.28 13.28 -29.88
CA LYS A 394 -11.72 13.33 -30.14
C LYS A 394 -12.52 13.46 -28.84
N PRO A 395 -13.68 14.14 -28.88
CA PRO A 395 -14.57 14.16 -27.73
C PRO A 395 -15.01 12.75 -27.32
N ARG A 396 -15.08 12.50 -26.00
CA ARG A 396 -15.54 11.23 -25.42
C ARG A 396 -16.62 11.50 -24.39
N THR A 397 -17.70 10.74 -24.46
CA THR A 397 -18.75 10.79 -23.44
C THR A 397 -18.58 9.63 -22.49
N ILE A 398 -18.39 9.94 -21.21
CA ILE A 398 -18.39 8.99 -20.11
C ILE A 398 -19.72 9.07 -19.35
N PHE A 399 -20.10 7.98 -18.64
CA PHE A 399 -21.34 7.92 -17.89
C PHE A 399 -21.24 7.01 -16.67
N ASP A 400 -21.95 7.36 -15.60
CA ASP A 400 -22.06 6.54 -14.41
C ASP A 400 -22.84 5.24 -14.72
N PRO A 401 -22.23 4.03 -14.60
CA PRO A 401 -22.93 2.78 -14.92
C PRO A 401 -24.12 2.48 -14.00
N ASN A 402 -24.21 3.11 -12.83
CA ASN A 402 -25.34 2.98 -11.90
C ASN A 402 -26.41 4.05 -12.11
N ALA A 403 -26.11 5.08 -12.91
CA ALA A 403 -26.99 6.21 -13.18
C ALA A 403 -26.75 6.73 -14.60
N VAL A 404 -27.09 5.93 -15.60
CA VAL A 404 -26.74 6.12 -17.02
C VAL A 404 -27.15 7.47 -17.62
N TRP A 405 -28.08 8.18 -16.98
CA TRP A 405 -28.45 9.56 -17.37
C TRP A 405 -27.40 10.60 -16.94
N LYS A 406 -26.50 10.27 -15.99
CA LYS A 406 -25.39 11.13 -15.60
C LYS A 406 -24.26 10.93 -16.58
N THR A 407 -24.15 11.83 -17.53
CA THR A 407 -23.12 11.81 -18.56
C THR A 407 -22.22 13.02 -18.46
N LYS A 408 -20.96 12.87 -18.88
CA LYS A 408 -20.02 13.97 -19.03
C LYS A 408 -19.30 13.83 -20.37
N MET A 409 -19.31 14.91 -21.14
CA MET A 409 -18.52 15.00 -22.37
C MET A 409 -17.12 15.56 -22.02
N LEU A 410 -16.10 14.85 -22.43
CA LEU A 410 -14.69 15.22 -22.33
C LEU A 410 -14.25 15.68 -23.74
N ASP A 411 -13.80 16.91 -23.88
CA ASP A 411 -13.36 17.53 -25.13
C ASP A 411 -11.93 18.10 -25.06
N ASN A 412 -11.42 18.38 -23.86
CA ASN A 412 -10.07 18.88 -23.63
C ASN A 412 -9.34 18.00 -22.57
N TYR A 413 -8.94 16.79 -22.95
CA TYR A 413 -8.36 15.82 -22.04
C TYR A 413 -7.18 15.06 -22.66
N THR A 414 -6.39 14.42 -21.80
CA THR A 414 -5.45 13.35 -22.18
C THR A 414 -5.90 12.04 -21.53
N ALA A 415 -5.60 10.91 -22.17
CA ALA A 415 -5.90 9.58 -21.66
C ALA A 415 -4.61 8.80 -21.40
N LYS A 416 -4.53 8.14 -20.22
CA LYS A 416 -3.43 7.27 -19.86
C LYS A 416 -3.97 5.88 -19.49
N GLU A 417 -3.46 4.85 -20.18
CA GLU A 417 -3.71 3.46 -19.76
C GLU A 417 -2.92 3.16 -18.48
N LEU A 418 -3.61 2.64 -17.45
CA LEU A 418 -3.01 2.39 -16.14
C LEU A 418 -2.42 0.99 -16.00
N LEU A 419 -3.03 -0.04 -16.61
CA LEU A 419 -2.54 -1.41 -16.55
C LEU A 419 -1.38 -1.59 -17.52
N VAL A 420 -0.16 -1.73 -16.97
CA VAL A 420 1.03 -1.99 -17.77
C VAL A 420 1.39 -3.48 -17.76
N PRO A 421 2.06 -4.00 -18.82
CA PRO A 421 2.49 -5.38 -18.83
C PRO A 421 3.62 -5.62 -17.81
N ILE A 422 3.43 -6.62 -16.95
CA ILE A 422 4.39 -7.05 -15.94
C ILE A 422 5.07 -8.35 -16.38
N PHE A 423 4.28 -9.36 -16.77
CA PHE A 423 4.76 -10.59 -17.39
C PHE A 423 4.14 -10.77 -18.76
N LYS A 424 4.93 -11.33 -19.68
CA LYS A 424 4.51 -11.77 -21.01
C LYS A 424 5.04 -13.17 -21.26
N ASN A 425 4.14 -14.12 -21.51
CA ASN A 425 4.48 -15.53 -21.71
C ASN A 425 5.43 -16.04 -20.60
N GLY A 426 5.10 -15.76 -19.34
CA GLY A 426 5.86 -16.17 -18.16
C GLY A 426 7.19 -15.43 -17.93
N LYS A 427 7.54 -14.46 -18.77
CA LYS A 427 8.76 -13.66 -18.60
C LYS A 427 8.42 -12.28 -18.04
N CYS A 428 9.11 -11.88 -16.97
CA CYS A 428 9.01 -10.53 -16.46
C CYS A 428 9.54 -9.53 -17.49
N VAL A 429 8.72 -8.55 -17.85
CA VAL A 429 9.04 -7.48 -18.81
C VAL A 429 8.99 -6.10 -18.17
N TYR A 430 8.70 -6.05 -16.87
CA TYR A 430 8.63 -4.82 -16.07
C TYR A 430 9.91 -4.66 -15.25
N GLU A 431 10.48 -3.49 -15.30
CA GLU A 431 11.58 -3.08 -14.44
C GLU A 431 11.01 -2.23 -13.28
N SER A 432 11.11 -2.78 -12.05
CA SER A 432 10.62 -2.08 -10.86
C SER A 432 11.49 -0.86 -10.58
N PRO A 433 10.88 0.33 -10.43
CA PRO A 433 11.62 1.51 -9.99
C PRO A 433 12.14 1.34 -8.55
N SER A 434 13.11 2.16 -8.17
CA SER A 434 13.56 2.23 -6.77
C SER A 434 12.44 2.69 -5.84
N ILE A 435 12.55 2.35 -4.56
CA ILE A 435 11.54 2.74 -3.56
C ILE A 435 11.39 4.28 -3.47
N GLU A 436 12.46 5.03 -3.68
CA GLU A 436 12.44 6.49 -3.69
C GLU A 436 11.69 7.05 -4.90
N GLU A 437 11.90 6.45 -6.09
CA GLU A 437 11.17 6.81 -7.30
C GLU A 437 9.67 6.51 -7.14
N ILE A 438 9.31 5.35 -6.57
CA ILE A 438 7.92 4.98 -6.29
C ILE A 438 7.27 5.99 -5.33
N ALA A 439 7.95 6.36 -4.24
CA ALA A 439 7.42 7.33 -3.26
C ALA A 439 7.27 8.74 -3.86
N THR A 440 8.19 9.14 -4.74
CA THR A 440 8.11 10.40 -5.46
C THR A 440 6.96 10.40 -6.45
N TYR A 441 6.84 9.35 -7.24
CA TYR A 441 5.73 9.15 -8.16
C TYR A 441 4.37 9.15 -7.43
N CYS A 442 4.28 8.47 -6.29
CA CYS A 442 3.06 8.46 -5.47
C CYS A 442 2.62 9.87 -5.10
N ARG A 443 3.53 10.70 -4.60
CA ARG A 443 3.25 12.10 -4.25
C ARG A 443 2.74 12.88 -5.47
N GLU A 444 3.42 12.77 -6.60
CA GLU A 444 3.04 13.44 -7.84
C GLU A 444 1.66 13.01 -8.32
N GLN A 445 1.34 11.70 -8.27
CA GLN A 445 0.04 11.19 -8.69
C GLN A 445 -1.10 11.66 -7.76
N ILE A 446 -0.86 11.75 -6.44
CA ILE A 446 -1.84 12.27 -5.49
C ILE A 446 -2.08 13.76 -5.72
N ASP A 447 -1.06 14.52 -6.10
CA ASP A 447 -1.18 15.95 -6.41
C ASP A 447 -2.06 16.19 -7.66
N LEU A 448 -2.21 15.20 -8.53
CA LEU A 448 -3.13 15.28 -9.68
C LEU A 448 -4.60 15.06 -9.29
N LEU A 449 -4.90 14.56 -8.10
CA LEU A 449 -6.28 14.42 -7.62
C LEU A 449 -6.82 15.78 -7.15
N TRP A 450 -8.14 15.96 -7.28
CA TRP A 450 -8.85 17.09 -6.71
C TRP A 450 -8.82 17.05 -5.18
N ASP A 451 -8.80 18.20 -4.53
CA ASP A 451 -8.72 18.31 -3.06
C ASP A 451 -9.95 17.69 -2.38
N GLU A 452 -11.11 17.77 -3.02
CA GLU A 452 -12.35 17.18 -2.54
C GLU A 452 -12.29 15.65 -2.41
N VAL A 453 -11.54 14.97 -3.27
CA VAL A 453 -11.28 13.51 -3.20
C VAL A 453 -10.35 13.17 -2.03
N LYS A 454 -9.50 14.11 -1.62
CA LYS A 454 -8.48 13.93 -0.58
C LYS A 454 -9.00 14.19 0.85
N ARG A 455 -10.26 14.59 1.05
CA ARG A 455 -10.82 14.81 2.40
C ARG A 455 -10.78 13.54 3.25
N PHE A 456 -10.58 13.67 4.54
CA PHE A 456 -10.60 12.55 5.47
C PHE A 456 -12.02 12.06 5.76
N GLU A 457 -12.97 12.96 5.75
CA GLU A 457 -14.39 12.72 6.02
C GLU A 457 -15.21 13.15 4.81
N ASN A 458 -16.13 12.30 4.42
CA ASN A 458 -17.03 12.52 3.29
C ASN A 458 -16.29 13.04 2.01
N PRO A 459 -15.26 12.32 1.53
CA PRO A 459 -14.58 12.71 0.29
C PRO A 459 -15.54 12.66 -0.89
N HIS A 460 -15.28 13.50 -1.89
CA HIS A 460 -15.99 13.40 -3.15
C HIS A 460 -15.71 12.05 -3.82
N ASN A 461 -16.73 11.39 -4.32
CA ASN A 461 -16.58 10.14 -5.05
C ASN A 461 -15.89 10.40 -6.39
N TYR A 462 -14.76 9.74 -6.59
CA TYR A 462 -14.09 9.72 -7.88
C TYR A 462 -14.87 8.79 -8.83
N TYR A 463 -15.00 9.18 -10.08
CA TYR A 463 -15.78 8.42 -11.06
C TYR A 463 -14.95 7.30 -11.66
N VAL A 464 -15.47 6.07 -11.57
CA VAL A 464 -14.97 4.88 -12.27
C VAL A 464 -16.11 4.38 -13.16
N ASP A 465 -16.05 4.74 -14.42
CA ASP A 465 -17.10 4.52 -15.41
C ASP A 465 -16.82 3.27 -16.26
N LEU A 466 -17.79 2.84 -17.04
CA LEU A 466 -17.65 1.75 -18.01
C LEU A 466 -17.79 2.30 -19.42
N SER A 467 -16.97 1.79 -20.35
CA SER A 467 -17.23 2.04 -21.78
C SER A 467 -18.58 1.46 -22.17
N LYS A 468 -19.19 2.03 -23.19
CA LYS A 468 -20.50 1.56 -23.68
C LYS A 468 -20.46 0.07 -24.05
N LYS A 469 -19.39 -0.39 -24.68
CA LYS A 469 -19.22 -1.81 -25.04
C LYS A 469 -19.18 -2.71 -23.79
N LEU A 470 -18.39 -2.36 -22.77
CA LEU A 470 -18.32 -3.13 -21.54
C LEU A 470 -19.64 -3.12 -20.78
N TYR A 471 -20.31 -1.97 -20.73
CA TYR A 471 -21.62 -1.84 -20.11
C TYR A 471 -22.66 -2.76 -20.78
N ASP A 472 -22.71 -2.78 -22.12
CA ASP A 472 -23.66 -3.60 -22.88
C ASP A 472 -23.40 -5.10 -22.68
N ILE A 473 -22.12 -5.53 -22.65
CA ILE A 473 -21.76 -6.92 -22.34
C ILE A 473 -22.22 -7.29 -20.93
N LYS A 474 -21.97 -6.43 -19.94
CA LYS A 474 -22.40 -6.65 -18.56
C LYS A 474 -23.91 -6.75 -18.45
N ALA A 475 -24.66 -5.85 -19.09
CA ALA A 475 -26.12 -5.85 -19.09
C ALA A 475 -26.69 -7.11 -19.75
N LEU A 476 -26.11 -7.54 -20.89
CA LEU A 476 -26.50 -8.78 -21.56
C LEU A 476 -26.32 -9.99 -20.66
N LEU A 477 -25.16 -10.12 -20.00
CA LEU A 477 -24.90 -11.24 -19.11
C LEU A 477 -25.83 -11.26 -17.88
N LEU A 478 -26.14 -10.11 -17.31
CA LEU A 478 -27.12 -10.01 -16.22
C LEU A 478 -28.48 -10.50 -16.66
N ASN A 479 -28.97 -10.06 -17.83
CA ASN A 479 -30.27 -10.49 -18.39
C ASN A 479 -30.35 -12.01 -18.66
N ILE A 480 -29.21 -12.67 -18.99
CA ILE A 480 -29.16 -14.13 -19.19
C ILE A 480 -29.38 -14.88 -17.87
N TYR A 481 -28.86 -14.36 -16.75
CA TYR A 481 -28.88 -15.05 -15.45
C TYR A 481 -30.02 -14.57 -14.53
N GLU A 482 -30.80 -13.56 -14.91
CA GLU A 482 -32.04 -13.16 -14.22
C GLU A 482 -33.26 -14.08 -14.54
N LYS A 483 -33.10 -14.96 -15.52
CA LYS A 483 -34.10 -15.97 -15.91
C LYS A 483 -33.85 -17.29 -15.19
#